data_d9361c2be64757acf0d8b2b757cda405
#
_entry.id   d9361c2be64757acf0d8b2b757cda405
#
_cell.length_a   1.000
_cell.length_b   1.000
_cell.length_c   1.000
_cell.angle_alpha   90.00
_cell.angle_beta   90.00
_cell.angle_gamma   90.00
#
_symmetry.space_group_name_H-M   'P 1'
#
loop_
_entity.id
_entity.type
_entity.pdbx_description
1 polymer ?
#
loop_
_entity_poly.entity_id
_entity_poly.type
_entity_poly.pdbx_seq_one_letter_code
_entity_poly.pdbx_strand_id
1 'polypeptide(L)'
;MSLPKIMTVYGTRPEAIKVAPVIAELQRDSRFESVAVSTGQHREMLDQVNQMFGITPKYDLGLMKPGQTLNEIVSRALTGLDEIIEREHPDVIISQGDTSTAMTAALAGFHRGVKIVHLEAGLRTGNIFSPFPEEANRRVIGQVTSLHLAPTSGSLENLRRENFRSKDIVVTGNTVIDSLLKATTWDIQFEDERLAAMADTDQRLVLVTTHRRENLDDMTEIGSAIQELAEKYPNTIFALPLHLNPLVRNAVLPKVDQLNNVIITNPLPYDQFTKLMNRASVVVTDSGGVQEEAPALGKPVLVMRENTERPEAVAAGTVKLVGTDRQRIVSETSLLLDVPAAYDAMANAVNPYGDGRAAHRSVAAIADLTGVGERVPDFAPLVEGEHKQEFAVGQPVERSRSDLVSP
;
A
#
# COMPACT_ATOMS: atom_id res chain seq x y z
N MET A 1 -24.33 -23.67 -14.11
CA MET A 1 -22.93 -23.37 -14.47
C MET A 1 -22.14 -23.35 -13.18
N SER A 2 -20.91 -23.86 -13.18
CA SER A 2 -20.01 -23.70 -12.02
C SER A 2 -19.69 -22.22 -11.84
N LEU A 3 -19.43 -21.80 -10.60
CA LEU A 3 -18.97 -20.44 -10.31
C LEU A 3 -17.58 -20.23 -10.91
N PRO A 4 -17.28 -19.07 -11.51
CA PRO A 4 -15.93 -18.74 -11.92
C PRO A 4 -14.96 -18.83 -10.75
N LYS A 5 -13.84 -19.53 -10.95
CA LYS A 5 -12.81 -19.70 -9.93
C LYS A 5 -11.70 -18.68 -10.12
N ILE A 6 -11.48 -17.86 -9.11
CA ILE A 6 -10.50 -16.78 -9.11
C ILE A 6 -9.33 -17.15 -8.20
N MET A 7 -8.15 -17.33 -8.79
CA MET A 7 -6.91 -17.62 -8.05
C MET A 7 -6.12 -16.34 -7.83
N THR A 8 -5.86 -15.97 -6.59
CA THR A 8 -5.01 -14.81 -6.25
C THR A 8 -3.65 -15.29 -5.78
N VAL A 9 -2.59 -14.89 -6.48
CA VAL A 9 -1.20 -15.30 -6.19
C VAL A 9 -0.43 -14.12 -5.61
N TYR A 10 0.29 -14.37 -4.51
CA TYR A 10 1.13 -13.39 -3.83
C TYR A 10 2.28 -14.07 -3.08
N GLY A 11 3.37 -13.35 -2.80
CA GLY A 11 4.54 -13.96 -2.17
C GLY A 11 5.31 -13.05 -1.22
N THR A 12 5.02 -11.75 -1.22
CA THR A 12 5.68 -10.77 -0.35
C THR A 12 4.69 -10.04 0.55
N ARG A 13 5.18 -9.42 1.61
CA ARG A 13 4.34 -8.62 2.52
C ARG A 13 3.58 -7.50 1.81
N PRO A 14 4.20 -6.66 0.94
CA PRO A 14 3.47 -5.62 0.21
C PRO A 14 2.38 -6.17 -0.70
N GLU A 15 2.63 -7.31 -1.38
CA GLU A 15 1.60 -7.97 -2.19
C GLU A 15 0.43 -8.44 -1.32
N ALA A 16 0.70 -9.12 -0.20
CA ALA A 16 -0.34 -9.60 0.71
C ALA A 16 -1.25 -8.48 1.19
N ILE A 17 -0.67 -7.33 1.59
CA ILE A 17 -1.44 -6.15 2.01
C ILE A 17 -2.36 -5.68 0.88
N LYS A 18 -1.89 -5.64 -0.36
CA LYS A 18 -2.65 -5.13 -1.50
C LYS A 18 -3.70 -6.10 -2.03
N VAL A 19 -3.46 -7.42 -1.95
CA VAL A 19 -4.46 -8.42 -2.38
C VAL A 19 -5.49 -8.74 -1.29
N ALA A 20 -5.19 -8.46 -0.02
CA ALA A 20 -6.07 -8.77 1.11
C ALA A 20 -7.51 -8.25 0.94
N PRO A 21 -7.76 -6.98 0.58
CA PRO A 21 -9.13 -6.50 0.39
C PRO A 21 -9.81 -7.14 -0.82
N VAL A 22 -9.08 -7.49 -1.88
CA VAL A 22 -9.63 -8.17 -3.05
C VAL A 22 -10.02 -9.61 -2.70
N ILE A 23 -9.18 -10.34 -1.98
CA ILE A 23 -9.50 -11.69 -1.48
C ILE A 23 -10.75 -11.65 -0.60
N ALA A 24 -10.81 -10.70 0.34
CA ALA A 24 -11.95 -10.55 1.24
C ALA A 24 -13.25 -10.23 0.49
N GLU A 25 -13.20 -9.39 -0.55
CA GLU A 25 -14.35 -9.05 -1.38
C GLU A 25 -14.79 -10.27 -2.21
N LEU A 26 -13.87 -11.00 -2.84
CA LEU A 26 -14.15 -12.23 -3.58
C LEU A 26 -14.77 -13.32 -2.70
N GLN A 27 -14.33 -13.47 -1.45
CA GLN A 27 -14.88 -14.45 -0.50
C GLN A 27 -16.30 -14.13 -0.05
N ARG A 28 -16.68 -12.86 -0.05
CA ARG A 28 -18.06 -12.42 0.29
C ARG A 28 -19.01 -12.49 -0.90
N ASP A 29 -18.46 -12.49 -2.10
CA ASP A 29 -19.23 -12.45 -3.34
C ASP A 29 -19.62 -13.87 -3.77
N SER A 30 -20.90 -14.20 -3.66
CA SER A 30 -21.44 -15.52 -4.00
C SER A 30 -21.33 -15.91 -5.48
N ARG A 31 -20.89 -14.99 -6.33
CA ARG A 31 -20.66 -15.25 -7.77
C ARG A 31 -19.36 -16.00 -8.05
N PHE A 32 -18.44 -16.08 -7.07
CA PHE A 32 -17.08 -16.59 -7.29
C PHE A 32 -16.70 -17.70 -6.31
N GLU A 33 -15.77 -18.56 -6.76
CA GLU A 33 -14.93 -19.39 -5.91
C GLU A 33 -13.55 -18.74 -5.80
N SER A 34 -13.14 -18.34 -4.59
CA SER A 34 -11.86 -17.66 -4.32
C SER A 34 -10.80 -18.64 -3.82
N VAL A 35 -9.64 -18.68 -4.49
CA VAL A 35 -8.49 -19.50 -4.11
C VAL A 35 -7.27 -18.59 -3.91
N ALA A 36 -6.76 -18.51 -2.68
CA ALA A 36 -5.55 -17.78 -2.35
C ALA A 36 -4.33 -18.71 -2.39
N VAL A 37 -3.25 -18.29 -3.07
CA VAL A 37 -2.00 -19.04 -3.21
C VAL A 37 -0.84 -18.17 -2.76
N SER A 38 -0.14 -18.60 -1.71
CA SER A 38 1.10 -18.00 -1.24
C SER A 38 2.29 -18.67 -1.91
N THR A 39 3.26 -17.89 -2.38
CA THR A 39 4.55 -18.44 -2.83
C THR A 39 5.59 -18.48 -1.71
N GLY A 40 5.32 -17.81 -0.56
CA GLY A 40 6.17 -17.86 0.62
C GLY A 40 7.57 -17.27 0.41
N GLN A 41 7.70 -16.19 -0.36
CA GLN A 41 9.00 -15.55 -0.60
C GLN A 41 9.57 -14.89 0.67
N HIS A 42 8.72 -14.42 1.63
CA HIS A 42 9.10 -13.86 2.94
C HIS A 42 8.14 -14.38 4.02
N ARG A 43 8.29 -15.64 4.43
CA ARG A 43 7.29 -16.40 5.18
C ARG A 43 6.81 -15.71 6.46
N GLU A 44 7.70 -15.38 7.41
CA GLU A 44 7.29 -14.81 8.70
C GLU A 44 6.52 -13.49 8.57
N MET A 45 7.00 -12.58 7.72
CA MET A 45 6.31 -11.30 7.49
C MET A 45 4.99 -11.48 6.74
N LEU A 46 4.89 -12.51 5.90
CA LEU A 46 3.69 -12.82 5.14
C LEU A 46 2.61 -13.43 6.04
N ASP A 47 3.01 -14.35 6.94
CA ASP A 47 2.13 -14.98 7.90
C ASP A 47 1.50 -13.97 8.86
N GLN A 48 2.24 -12.95 9.30
CA GLN A 48 1.71 -11.84 10.10
C GLN A 48 0.59 -11.09 9.35
N VAL A 49 0.81 -10.74 8.08
CA VAL A 49 -0.21 -10.04 7.28
C VAL A 49 -1.41 -10.94 7.03
N ASN A 50 -1.19 -12.20 6.69
CA ASN A 50 -2.26 -13.17 6.51
C ASN A 50 -3.14 -13.26 7.77
N GLN A 51 -2.53 -13.33 8.96
CA GLN A 51 -3.25 -13.34 10.22
C GLN A 51 -4.04 -12.04 10.46
N MET A 52 -3.41 -10.87 10.25
CA MET A 52 -4.05 -9.56 10.45
C MET A 52 -5.29 -9.38 9.58
N PHE A 53 -5.23 -9.83 8.32
CA PHE A 53 -6.34 -9.70 7.37
C PHE A 53 -7.28 -10.91 7.34
N GLY A 54 -7.00 -11.96 8.12
CA GLY A 54 -7.80 -13.19 8.16
C GLY A 54 -7.70 -14.02 6.87
N ILE A 55 -6.57 -13.94 6.16
CA ILE A 55 -6.33 -14.72 4.94
C ILE A 55 -5.76 -16.08 5.33
N THR A 56 -6.37 -17.14 4.80
CA THR A 56 -5.81 -18.49 4.87
C THR A 56 -5.54 -18.97 3.45
N PRO A 57 -4.28 -18.95 2.99
CA PRO A 57 -3.97 -19.45 1.67
C PRO A 57 -4.25 -20.96 1.58
N LYS A 58 -4.90 -21.37 0.49
CA LYS A 58 -5.16 -22.80 0.23
C LYS A 58 -3.87 -23.56 -0.09
N TYR A 59 -2.91 -22.87 -0.69
CA TYR A 59 -1.59 -23.40 -1.04
C TYR A 59 -0.48 -22.44 -0.61
N ASP A 60 0.62 -23.02 -0.10
CA ASP A 60 1.87 -22.29 0.18
C ASP A 60 3.04 -23.08 -0.44
N LEU A 61 3.71 -22.45 -1.41
CA LEU A 61 4.83 -23.07 -2.13
C LEU A 61 6.16 -23.05 -1.36
N GLY A 62 6.28 -22.22 -0.32
CA GLY A 62 7.48 -22.13 0.52
C GLY A 62 8.78 -21.89 -0.28
N LEU A 63 8.76 -20.94 -1.24
CA LEU A 63 9.86 -20.77 -2.20
C LEU A 63 11.14 -20.19 -1.62
N MET A 64 11.10 -19.61 -0.42
CA MET A 64 12.28 -18.94 0.18
C MET A 64 13.41 -19.92 0.44
N LYS A 65 14.60 -19.59 -0.08
CA LYS A 65 15.88 -20.21 0.28
C LYS A 65 16.95 -19.12 0.41
N PRO A 66 17.84 -19.22 1.40
CA PRO A 66 18.96 -18.28 1.50
C PRO A 66 19.83 -18.29 0.25
N GLY A 67 20.17 -17.09 -0.24
CA GLY A 67 21.12 -16.93 -1.36
C GLY A 67 20.60 -17.33 -2.75
N GLN A 68 19.29 -17.60 -2.89
CA GLN A 68 18.72 -17.96 -4.19
C GLN A 68 18.78 -16.80 -5.20
N THR A 69 19.01 -17.13 -6.45
CA THR A 69 18.98 -16.18 -7.57
C THR A 69 17.54 -15.88 -8.02
N LEU A 70 17.33 -14.79 -8.77
CA LEU A 70 16.02 -14.49 -9.38
C LEU A 70 15.53 -15.63 -10.29
N ASN A 71 16.44 -16.23 -11.06
CA ASN A 71 16.11 -17.34 -11.94
C ASN A 71 15.65 -18.59 -11.18
N GLU A 72 16.23 -18.89 -10.02
CA GLU A 72 15.77 -19.99 -9.16
C GLU A 72 14.39 -19.73 -8.58
N ILE A 73 14.10 -18.47 -8.18
CA ILE A 73 12.77 -18.07 -7.73
C ILE A 73 11.75 -18.30 -8.84
N VAL A 74 12.01 -17.76 -10.03
CA VAL A 74 11.12 -17.87 -11.21
C VAL A 74 10.89 -19.33 -11.60
N SER A 75 11.95 -20.12 -11.72
CA SER A 75 11.86 -21.53 -12.10
C SER A 75 10.99 -22.34 -11.13
N ARG A 76 11.24 -22.19 -9.83
CA ARG A 76 10.50 -22.92 -8.79
C ARG A 76 9.05 -22.44 -8.67
N ALA A 77 8.83 -21.13 -8.77
CA ALA A 77 7.48 -20.57 -8.77
C ALA A 77 6.67 -21.04 -9.98
N LEU A 78 7.29 -21.07 -11.17
CA LEU A 78 6.64 -21.52 -12.41
C LEU A 78 6.18 -22.98 -12.29
N THR A 79 7.08 -23.87 -11.86
CA THR A 79 6.76 -25.30 -11.70
C THR A 79 5.67 -25.51 -10.64
N GLY A 80 5.80 -24.88 -9.46
CA GLY A 80 4.82 -25.06 -8.40
C GLY A 80 3.44 -24.47 -8.72
N LEU A 81 3.40 -23.34 -9.42
CA LEU A 81 2.13 -22.73 -9.85
C LEU A 81 1.48 -23.55 -10.97
N ASP A 82 2.26 -24.13 -11.90
CA ASP A 82 1.75 -24.98 -12.97
C ASP A 82 0.96 -26.19 -12.42
N GLU A 83 1.50 -26.87 -11.38
CA GLU A 83 0.83 -27.98 -10.70
C GLU A 83 -0.47 -27.56 -10.01
N ILE A 84 -0.49 -26.36 -9.38
CA ILE A 84 -1.68 -25.84 -8.73
C ILE A 84 -2.75 -25.45 -9.76
N ILE A 85 -2.37 -24.80 -10.85
CA ILE A 85 -3.28 -24.40 -11.94
C ILE A 85 -3.90 -25.65 -12.59
N GLU A 86 -3.10 -26.71 -12.82
CA GLU A 86 -3.60 -27.97 -13.35
C GLU A 86 -4.60 -28.68 -12.41
N ARG A 87 -4.44 -28.51 -11.09
CA ARG A 87 -5.36 -29.10 -10.10
C ARG A 87 -6.62 -28.29 -9.91
N GLU A 88 -6.48 -26.97 -9.84
CA GLU A 88 -7.58 -26.05 -9.50
C GLU A 88 -8.42 -25.64 -10.71
N HIS A 89 -7.88 -25.67 -11.93
CA HIS A 89 -8.52 -25.18 -13.14
C HIS A 89 -9.16 -23.80 -12.97
N PRO A 90 -8.39 -22.76 -12.57
CA PRO A 90 -8.96 -21.43 -12.36
C PRO A 90 -9.38 -20.80 -13.70
N ASP A 91 -10.46 -20.00 -13.68
CA ASP A 91 -10.90 -19.20 -14.83
C ASP A 91 -10.07 -17.91 -14.96
N VAL A 92 -9.59 -17.40 -13.82
CA VAL A 92 -8.83 -16.16 -13.73
C VAL A 92 -7.71 -16.30 -12.70
N ILE A 93 -6.53 -15.75 -13.03
CA ILE A 93 -5.44 -15.54 -12.06
C ILE A 93 -5.21 -14.04 -11.86
N ILE A 94 -5.24 -13.61 -10.60
CA ILE A 94 -4.85 -12.26 -10.20
C ILE A 94 -3.36 -12.26 -9.87
N SER A 95 -2.60 -11.44 -10.60
CA SER A 95 -1.19 -11.14 -10.37
C SER A 95 -1.08 -9.69 -9.88
N GLN A 96 -0.42 -9.46 -8.75
CA GLN A 96 -0.35 -8.14 -8.13
C GLN A 96 1.06 -7.55 -8.28
N GLY A 97 1.15 -6.30 -8.77
CA GLY A 97 2.38 -5.52 -8.78
C GLY A 97 3.40 -6.01 -9.80
N ASP A 98 4.66 -6.18 -9.36
CA ASP A 98 5.81 -6.24 -10.25
C ASP A 98 6.93 -7.19 -9.77
N THR A 99 6.68 -8.00 -8.76
CA THR A 99 7.66 -8.96 -8.26
C THR A 99 7.90 -10.09 -9.26
N SER A 100 8.98 -10.86 -9.05
CA SER A 100 9.21 -12.09 -9.81
C SER A 100 8.09 -13.11 -9.60
N THR A 101 7.45 -13.13 -8.41
CA THR A 101 6.24 -13.92 -8.14
C THR A 101 5.09 -13.50 -9.04
N ALA A 102 4.80 -12.20 -9.12
CA ALA A 102 3.73 -11.66 -9.95
C ALA A 102 3.94 -11.99 -11.42
N MET A 103 5.15 -11.77 -11.95
CA MET A 103 5.50 -12.10 -13.31
C MET A 103 5.31 -13.61 -13.59
N THR A 104 5.77 -14.45 -12.68
CA THR A 104 5.70 -15.90 -12.85
C THR A 104 4.25 -16.40 -12.80
N ALA A 105 3.42 -15.85 -11.93
CA ALA A 105 1.99 -16.17 -11.86
C ALA A 105 1.26 -15.83 -13.16
N ALA A 106 1.56 -14.67 -13.73
CA ALA A 106 1.00 -14.26 -15.03
C ALA A 106 1.43 -15.19 -16.16
N LEU A 107 2.71 -15.55 -16.24
CA LEU A 107 3.24 -16.46 -17.26
C LEU A 107 2.68 -17.87 -17.12
N ALA A 108 2.65 -18.43 -15.89
CA ALA A 108 2.11 -19.76 -15.63
C ALA A 108 0.64 -19.87 -16.09
N GLY A 109 -0.18 -18.88 -15.71
CA GLY A 109 -1.58 -18.84 -16.12
C GLY A 109 -1.75 -18.67 -17.63
N PHE A 110 -0.99 -17.77 -18.25
CA PHE A 110 -1.02 -17.56 -19.69
C PHE A 110 -0.67 -18.84 -20.48
N HIS A 111 0.36 -19.59 -20.07
CA HIS A 111 0.75 -20.86 -20.69
C HIS A 111 -0.34 -21.94 -20.59
N ARG A 112 -1.22 -21.86 -19.59
CA ARG A 112 -2.37 -22.75 -19.40
C ARG A 112 -3.68 -22.21 -20.00
N GLY A 113 -3.62 -21.06 -20.71
CA GLY A 113 -4.80 -20.44 -21.33
C GLY A 113 -5.76 -19.78 -20.34
N VAL A 114 -5.32 -19.53 -19.11
CA VAL A 114 -6.11 -18.85 -18.06
C VAL A 114 -6.05 -17.34 -18.27
N LYS A 115 -7.17 -16.64 -18.03
CA LYS A 115 -7.22 -15.17 -18.10
C LYS A 115 -6.40 -14.56 -16.97
N ILE A 116 -5.56 -13.56 -17.29
CA ILE A 116 -4.73 -12.85 -16.32
C ILE A 116 -5.32 -11.49 -16.00
N VAL A 117 -5.47 -11.20 -14.73
CA VAL A 117 -5.83 -9.88 -14.20
C VAL A 117 -4.61 -9.30 -13.48
N HIS A 118 -4.13 -8.16 -13.95
CA HIS A 118 -3.00 -7.48 -13.35
C HIS A 118 -3.47 -6.36 -12.40
N LEU A 119 -3.37 -6.59 -11.11
CA LEU A 119 -3.66 -5.62 -10.06
C LEU A 119 -2.47 -4.67 -9.88
N GLU A 120 -2.70 -3.36 -9.79
CA GLU A 120 -1.69 -2.31 -9.78
C GLU A 120 -0.93 -2.19 -11.12
N ALA A 121 -1.67 -2.31 -12.22
CA ALA A 121 -1.14 -2.24 -13.57
C ALA A 121 -0.79 -0.82 -14.01
N GLY A 122 0.23 -0.67 -14.84
CA GLY A 122 0.50 0.59 -15.56
C GLY A 122 1.49 1.55 -14.88
N LEU A 123 2.08 1.20 -13.74
CA LEU A 123 3.24 1.93 -13.21
C LEU A 123 4.43 1.78 -14.17
N ARG A 124 5.09 2.89 -14.52
CA ARG A 124 6.25 2.89 -15.43
C ARG A 124 7.31 3.90 -15.01
N THR A 125 8.57 3.48 -15.10
CA THR A 125 9.74 4.37 -14.96
C THR A 125 10.39 4.68 -16.30
N GLY A 126 10.09 3.89 -17.34
CA GLY A 126 10.69 4.02 -18.66
C GLY A 126 12.06 3.35 -18.81
N ASN A 127 12.68 2.88 -17.73
CA ASN A 127 13.97 2.21 -17.72
C ASN A 127 13.88 0.81 -17.13
N ILE A 128 13.98 -0.23 -17.95
CA ILE A 128 13.85 -1.64 -17.52
C ILE A 128 14.89 -2.09 -16.49
N PHE A 129 15.95 -1.31 -16.30
CA PHE A 129 17.00 -1.57 -15.31
C PHE A 129 16.82 -0.75 -14.02
N SER A 130 15.77 0.08 -13.91
CA SER A 130 15.55 0.91 -12.73
C SER A 130 14.05 1.19 -12.49
N PRO A 131 13.44 0.64 -11.42
CA PRO A 131 13.99 -0.38 -10.52
C PRO A 131 14.17 -1.73 -11.23
N PHE A 132 15.13 -2.52 -10.77
CA PHE A 132 15.42 -3.84 -11.33
C PHE A 132 15.13 -4.94 -10.29
N PRO A 133 14.37 -6.00 -10.65
CA PRO A 133 13.82 -6.33 -11.99
C PRO A 133 12.41 -5.80 -12.26
N GLU A 134 11.83 -4.96 -11.39
CA GLU A 134 10.41 -4.63 -11.31
C GLU A 134 9.86 -4.00 -12.60
N GLU A 135 10.57 -3.05 -13.21
CA GLU A 135 10.09 -2.43 -14.46
C GLU A 135 10.01 -3.42 -15.63
N ALA A 136 10.97 -4.34 -15.71
CA ALA A 136 10.93 -5.40 -16.72
C ALA A 136 9.76 -6.36 -16.46
N ASN A 137 9.54 -6.75 -15.20
CA ASN A 137 8.43 -7.61 -14.81
C ASN A 137 7.07 -6.99 -15.18
N ARG A 138 6.84 -5.69 -14.88
CA ARG A 138 5.61 -4.98 -15.26
C ARG A 138 5.30 -5.07 -16.75
N ARG A 139 6.33 -4.92 -17.58
CA ARG A 139 6.19 -4.98 -19.03
C ARG A 139 5.84 -6.39 -19.49
N VAL A 140 6.50 -7.42 -18.95
CA VAL A 140 6.21 -8.82 -19.26
C VAL A 140 4.79 -9.19 -18.86
N ILE A 141 4.38 -8.86 -17.62
CA ILE A 141 3.02 -9.10 -17.13
C ILE A 141 2.00 -8.43 -18.05
N GLY A 142 2.24 -7.15 -18.41
CA GLY A 142 1.36 -6.40 -19.28
C GLY A 142 1.04 -7.11 -20.60
N GLN A 143 2.01 -7.79 -21.23
CA GLN A 143 1.83 -8.44 -22.52
C GLN A 143 0.92 -9.67 -22.47
N VAL A 144 0.79 -10.32 -21.32
CA VAL A 144 -0.02 -11.54 -21.15
C VAL A 144 -1.33 -11.27 -20.39
N THR A 145 -1.58 -10.02 -19.99
CA THR A 145 -2.74 -9.61 -19.20
C THR A 145 -4.01 -9.48 -20.05
N SER A 146 -5.10 -10.03 -19.55
CA SER A 146 -6.45 -9.91 -20.15
C SER A 146 -7.20 -8.67 -19.63
N LEU A 147 -6.95 -8.26 -18.38
CA LEU A 147 -7.57 -7.10 -17.74
C LEU A 147 -6.56 -6.38 -16.83
N HIS A 148 -6.33 -5.11 -17.10
CA HIS A 148 -5.44 -4.24 -16.34
C HIS A 148 -6.25 -3.42 -15.33
N LEU A 149 -5.94 -3.55 -14.04
CA LEU A 149 -6.52 -2.77 -12.96
C LEU A 149 -5.52 -1.68 -12.56
N ALA A 150 -5.70 -0.51 -13.14
CA ALA A 150 -4.79 0.62 -12.98
C ALA A 150 -5.11 1.40 -11.68
N PRO A 151 -4.13 1.75 -10.85
CA PRO A 151 -4.40 2.50 -9.63
C PRO A 151 -4.77 3.96 -9.89
N THR A 152 -4.28 4.57 -10.97
CA THR A 152 -4.47 5.99 -11.28
C THR A 152 -4.76 6.22 -12.77
N SER A 153 -5.24 7.42 -13.11
CA SER A 153 -5.34 7.85 -14.50
C SER A 153 -3.98 7.97 -15.20
N GLY A 154 -2.90 8.28 -14.46
CA GLY A 154 -1.54 8.26 -14.99
C GLY A 154 -1.11 6.85 -15.41
N SER A 155 -1.44 5.85 -14.60
CA SER A 155 -1.19 4.44 -14.91
C SER A 155 -1.99 3.97 -16.14
N LEU A 156 -3.25 4.36 -16.26
CA LEU A 156 -4.07 4.13 -17.46
C LEU A 156 -3.40 4.71 -18.71
N GLU A 157 -2.92 5.96 -18.62
CA GLU A 157 -2.29 6.63 -19.75
C GLU A 157 -0.97 5.95 -20.17
N ASN A 158 -0.18 5.44 -19.23
CA ASN A 158 1.01 4.64 -19.53
C ASN A 158 0.65 3.37 -20.32
N LEU A 159 -0.40 2.67 -19.93
CA LEU A 159 -0.89 1.49 -20.64
C LEU A 159 -1.39 1.84 -22.04
N ARG A 160 -2.11 2.96 -22.21
CA ARG A 160 -2.55 3.44 -23.52
C ARG A 160 -1.39 3.76 -24.47
N ARG A 161 -0.31 4.37 -23.95
CA ARG A 161 0.92 4.64 -24.72
C ARG A 161 1.62 3.37 -25.19
N GLU A 162 1.45 2.27 -24.47
CA GLU A 162 1.91 0.93 -24.86
C GLU A 162 0.91 0.18 -25.76
N ASN A 163 -0.14 0.87 -26.25
CA ASN A 163 -1.17 0.37 -27.16
C ASN A 163 -2.09 -0.71 -26.56
N PHE A 164 -2.23 -0.79 -25.23
CA PHE A 164 -3.27 -1.62 -24.64
C PHE A 164 -4.65 -0.99 -24.87
N ARG A 165 -5.64 -1.84 -25.15
CA ARG A 165 -7.00 -1.38 -25.49
C ARG A 165 -7.69 -0.83 -24.27
N SER A 166 -8.30 0.35 -24.37
CA SER A 166 -9.00 1.01 -23.27
C SER A 166 -10.07 0.14 -22.60
N LYS A 167 -10.74 -0.74 -23.36
CA LYS A 167 -11.75 -1.66 -22.83
C LYS A 167 -11.17 -2.73 -21.90
N ASP A 168 -9.88 -3.01 -21.99
CA ASP A 168 -9.19 -4.00 -21.18
C ASP A 168 -8.49 -3.33 -19.96
N ILE A 169 -8.73 -2.04 -19.71
CA ILE A 169 -8.18 -1.27 -18.62
C ILE A 169 -9.32 -0.70 -17.78
N VAL A 170 -9.20 -0.76 -16.45
CA VAL A 170 -10.12 -0.14 -15.48
C VAL A 170 -9.30 0.64 -14.47
N VAL A 171 -9.65 1.88 -14.19
CA VAL A 171 -9.05 2.65 -13.12
C VAL A 171 -9.78 2.32 -11.82
N THR A 172 -9.11 1.59 -10.93
CA THR A 172 -9.72 1.09 -9.69
C THR A 172 -9.43 1.94 -8.46
N GLY A 173 -8.35 2.70 -8.48
CA GLY A 173 -7.63 3.12 -7.27
C GLY A 173 -6.65 2.03 -6.84
N ASN A 174 -5.81 2.33 -5.85
CA ASN A 174 -4.85 1.37 -5.28
C ASN A 174 -5.47 0.67 -4.06
N THR A 175 -5.48 -0.65 -4.08
CA THR A 175 -6.03 -1.47 -2.99
C THR A 175 -5.25 -1.36 -1.66
N VAL A 176 -4.04 -0.76 -1.67
CA VAL A 176 -3.34 -0.42 -0.43
C VAL A 176 -4.15 0.55 0.42
N ILE A 177 -4.94 1.44 -0.21
CA ILE A 177 -5.80 2.39 0.51
C ILE A 177 -6.96 1.67 1.20
N ASP A 178 -7.55 0.66 0.54
CA ASP A 178 -8.57 -0.20 1.16
C ASP A 178 -8.02 -0.91 2.41
N SER A 179 -6.81 -1.46 2.31
CA SER A 179 -6.12 -2.12 3.41
C SER A 179 -5.79 -1.17 4.55
N LEU A 180 -5.27 0.02 4.23
CA LEU A 180 -4.96 1.06 5.19
C LEU A 180 -6.20 1.47 5.98
N LEU A 181 -7.29 1.85 5.29
CA LEU A 181 -8.53 2.28 5.92
C LEU A 181 -9.15 1.15 6.76
N LYS A 182 -9.02 -0.12 6.34
CA LYS A 182 -9.40 -1.25 7.15
C LYS A 182 -8.55 -1.36 8.41
N ALA A 183 -7.23 -1.21 8.30
CA ALA A 183 -6.32 -1.31 9.43
C ALA A 183 -6.53 -0.20 10.47
N THR A 184 -6.97 1.00 10.07
CA THR A 184 -7.31 2.08 11.02
C THR A 184 -8.51 1.77 11.91
N THR A 185 -9.33 0.78 11.54
CA THR A 185 -10.50 0.36 12.36
C THR A 185 -10.15 -0.68 13.41
N TRP A 186 -8.92 -1.20 13.42
CA TRP A 186 -8.50 -2.21 14.39
C TRP A 186 -8.15 -1.58 15.74
N ASP A 187 -8.52 -2.27 16.83
CA ASP A 187 -8.08 -1.90 18.17
C ASP A 187 -6.67 -2.45 18.43
N ILE A 188 -5.66 -1.67 18.04
CA ILE A 188 -4.25 -2.05 18.14
C ILE A 188 -3.62 -1.38 19.36
N GLN A 189 -2.85 -2.14 20.12
CA GLN A 189 -1.99 -1.60 21.17
C GLN A 189 -0.54 -1.55 20.68
N PHE A 190 0.19 -0.48 21.06
CA PHE A 190 1.62 -0.43 20.80
C PHE A 190 2.37 -1.34 21.78
N GLU A 191 3.32 -2.12 21.25
CA GLU A 191 4.21 -2.93 22.07
C GLU A 191 5.28 -2.07 22.80
N ASP A 192 5.69 -0.96 22.18
CA ASP A 192 6.62 -0.01 22.80
C ASP A 192 5.85 0.88 23.78
N GLU A 193 6.20 0.82 25.07
CA GLU A 193 5.54 1.57 26.16
C GLU A 193 5.56 3.08 25.93
N ARG A 194 6.60 3.62 25.28
CA ARG A 194 6.72 5.05 25.00
C ARG A 194 5.72 5.47 23.93
N LEU A 195 5.53 4.65 22.90
CA LEU A 195 4.48 4.86 21.88
C LEU A 195 3.09 4.71 22.48
N ALA A 196 2.88 3.74 23.38
CA ALA A 196 1.61 3.55 24.06
C ALA A 196 1.27 4.78 24.93
N ALA A 197 2.23 5.24 25.74
CA ALA A 197 2.05 6.44 26.59
C ALA A 197 1.79 7.70 25.74
N MET A 198 2.47 7.86 24.60
CA MET A 198 2.27 8.99 23.68
C MET A 198 0.89 8.97 23.03
N ALA A 199 0.37 7.78 22.70
CA ALA A 199 -0.91 7.64 21.99
C ALA A 199 -2.09 8.28 22.72
N ASP A 200 -2.04 8.31 24.06
CA ASP A 200 -3.06 8.86 24.94
C ASP A 200 -2.89 10.37 25.23
N THR A 201 -1.92 11.02 24.60
CA THR A 201 -1.66 12.46 24.76
C THR A 201 -2.16 13.27 23.57
N ASP A 202 -2.41 14.58 23.77
CA ASP A 202 -2.73 15.54 22.71
C ASP A 202 -1.48 16.14 22.04
N GLN A 203 -0.28 15.66 22.39
CA GLN A 203 0.95 16.17 21.80
C GLN A 203 0.98 15.94 20.29
N ARG A 204 1.49 16.93 19.55
CA ARG A 204 1.72 16.76 18.11
C ARG A 204 2.78 15.69 17.88
N LEU A 205 2.59 14.93 16.83
CA LEU A 205 3.48 13.85 16.42
C LEU A 205 3.97 14.07 14.99
N VAL A 206 5.28 14.03 14.79
CA VAL A 206 5.93 13.91 13.47
C VAL A 206 6.44 12.48 13.32
N LEU A 207 5.93 11.78 12.33
CA LEU A 207 6.42 10.45 11.96
C LEU A 207 7.57 10.60 10.97
N VAL A 208 8.73 10.02 11.27
CA VAL A 208 9.89 10.05 10.38
C VAL A 208 10.30 8.63 10.00
N THR A 209 10.41 8.35 8.70
CA THR A 209 10.94 7.08 8.20
C THR A 209 11.99 7.32 7.12
N THR A 210 13.12 6.63 7.21
CA THR A 210 14.20 6.71 6.23
C THR A 210 14.95 5.38 6.10
N HIS A 211 15.17 4.93 4.87
CA HIS A 211 15.80 3.64 4.59
C HIS A 211 16.35 3.50 3.16
N ARG A 212 16.11 4.47 2.28
CA ARG A 212 16.47 4.38 0.86
C ARG A 212 17.99 4.37 0.69
N ARG A 213 18.47 3.47 -0.19
CA ARG A 213 19.91 3.34 -0.50
C ARG A 213 20.48 4.59 -1.12
N GLU A 214 19.69 5.29 -1.92
CA GLU A 214 20.07 6.55 -2.56
C GLU A 214 20.36 7.68 -1.57
N ASN A 215 19.83 7.60 -0.33
CA ASN A 215 20.02 8.61 0.71
C ASN A 215 21.13 8.25 1.72
N LEU A 216 21.83 7.11 1.55
CA LEU A 216 22.78 6.64 2.56
C LEU A 216 23.90 7.62 2.85
N ASP A 217 24.39 8.34 1.83
CA ASP A 217 25.46 9.34 1.97
C ASP A 217 24.97 10.58 2.73
N ASP A 218 23.67 10.89 2.69
CA ASP A 218 23.05 12.08 3.29
C ASP A 218 22.35 11.79 4.62
N MET A 219 22.39 10.54 5.13
CA MET A 219 21.68 10.15 6.36
C MET A 219 22.08 10.98 7.58
N THR A 220 23.32 11.50 7.61
CA THR A 220 23.79 12.38 8.67
C THR A 220 23.08 13.74 8.65
N GLU A 221 22.82 14.28 7.45
CA GLU A 221 22.08 15.53 7.28
C GLU A 221 20.60 15.36 7.70
N ILE A 222 19.99 14.22 7.31
CA ILE A 222 18.65 13.86 7.77
C ILE A 222 18.61 13.76 9.31
N GLY A 223 19.56 13.05 9.93
CA GLY A 223 19.66 12.95 11.38
C GLY A 223 19.82 14.32 12.05
N SER A 224 20.62 15.21 11.46
CA SER A 224 20.84 16.58 11.96
C SER A 224 19.59 17.46 11.80
N ALA A 225 18.78 17.25 10.74
CA ALA A 225 17.51 17.94 10.56
C ALA A 225 16.49 17.53 11.64
N ILE A 226 16.43 16.23 11.95
CA ILE A 226 15.55 15.71 13.00
C ILE A 226 15.97 16.26 14.37
N GLN A 227 17.27 16.30 14.66
CA GLN A 227 17.81 16.90 15.88
C GLN A 227 17.37 18.36 16.03
N GLU A 228 17.60 19.18 15.00
CA GLU A 228 17.24 20.60 15.02
C GLU A 228 15.74 20.82 15.21
N LEU A 229 14.90 20.00 14.55
CA LEU A 229 13.45 20.04 14.71
C LEU A 229 13.03 19.66 16.12
N ALA A 230 13.60 18.60 16.70
CA ALA A 230 13.27 18.17 18.05
C ALA A 230 13.68 19.20 19.12
N GLU A 231 14.84 19.84 18.95
CA GLU A 231 15.29 20.94 19.82
C GLU A 231 14.38 22.18 19.67
N LYS A 232 13.96 22.51 18.45
CA LYS A 232 13.07 23.65 18.15
C LYS A 232 11.64 23.44 18.70
N TYR A 233 11.15 22.20 18.68
CA TYR A 233 9.77 21.86 19.07
C TYR A 233 9.73 20.88 20.26
N PRO A 234 10.12 21.29 21.47
CA PRO A 234 10.25 20.39 22.62
C PRO A 234 8.93 19.73 23.05
N ASN A 235 7.78 20.31 22.69
CA ASN A 235 6.44 19.78 22.96
C ASN A 235 5.87 18.93 21.82
N THR A 236 6.64 18.68 20.76
CA THR A 236 6.25 17.80 19.64
C THR A 236 7.06 16.52 19.75
N ILE A 237 6.39 15.38 19.62
CA ILE A 237 7.05 14.07 19.59
C ILE A 237 7.51 13.77 18.16
N PHE A 238 8.72 13.24 18.04
CA PHE A 238 9.26 12.71 16.78
C PHE A 238 9.39 11.20 16.92
N ALA A 239 8.55 10.45 16.20
CA ALA A 239 8.61 8.99 16.21
C ALA A 239 9.40 8.48 15.00
N LEU A 240 10.44 7.69 15.29
CA LEU A 240 11.38 7.14 14.33
C LEU A 240 11.37 5.60 14.36
N PRO A 241 10.47 4.91 13.64
CA PRO A 241 10.63 3.48 13.36
C PRO A 241 11.85 3.30 12.44
N LEU A 242 13.05 3.14 13.06
CA LEU A 242 14.31 3.23 12.34
C LEU A 242 14.70 1.89 11.72
N HIS A 243 15.01 1.90 10.44
CA HIS A 243 15.43 0.73 9.69
C HIS A 243 16.63 0.03 10.32
N LEU A 244 16.69 -1.31 10.24
CA LEU A 244 17.73 -2.12 10.89
C LEU A 244 19.11 -2.03 10.22
N ASN A 245 19.21 -1.41 9.02
CA ASN A 245 20.48 -1.23 8.34
C ASN A 245 21.48 -0.45 9.22
N PRO A 246 22.66 -1.03 9.55
CA PRO A 246 23.65 -0.37 10.40
C PRO A 246 24.10 1.01 9.87
N LEU A 247 24.17 1.19 8.54
CA LEU A 247 24.56 2.48 7.93
C LEU A 247 23.56 3.58 8.30
N VAL A 248 22.26 3.29 8.25
CA VAL A 248 21.22 4.23 8.66
C VAL A 248 21.30 4.52 10.16
N ARG A 249 21.40 3.47 10.97
CA ARG A 249 21.48 3.62 12.44
C ARG A 249 22.70 4.40 12.90
N ASN A 250 23.86 4.08 12.36
CA ASN A 250 25.12 4.74 12.73
C ASN A 250 25.12 6.23 12.35
N ALA A 251 24.41 6.63 11.31
CA ALA A 251 24.32 8.02 10.88
C ALA A 251 23.27 8.81 11.68
N VAL A 252 22.11 8.22 12.01
CA VAL A 252 20.97 8.92 12.63
C VAL A 252 21.04 8.89 14.15
N LEU A 253 21.29 7.73 14.78
CA LEU A 253 21.21 7.56 16.24
C LEU A 253 22.06 8.58 17.01
N PRO A 254 23.34 8.82 16.68
CA PRO A 254 24.17 9.77 17.45
C PRO A 254 23.63 11.21 17.49
N LYS A 255 22.71 11.54 16.58
CA LYS A 255 22.08 12.87 16.51
C LYS A 255 20.84 13.00 17.39
N VAL A 256 20.15 11.89 17.65
CA VAL A 256 18.79 11.95 18.20
C VAL A 256 18.57 11.13 19.48
N ASP A 257 19.46 10.22 19.85
CA ASP A 257 19.30 9.25 20.95
C ASP A 257 19.24 9.89 22.35
N GLN A 258 19.75 11.13 22.49
CA GLN A 258 19.73 11.90 23.76
C GLN A 258 18.53 12.85 23.88
N LEU A 259 17.65 12.91 22.90
CA LEU A 259 16.53 13.85 22.86
C LEU A 259 15.28 13.23 23.49
N ASN A 260 14.74 13.87 24.53
CA ASN A 260 13.62 13.35 25.31
C ASN A 260 12.29 13.24 24.55
N ASN A 261 12.12 14.02 23.50
CA ASN A 261 10.94 14.04 22.64
C ASN A 261 11.11 13.26 21.34
N VAL A 262 12.16 12.43 21.25
CA VAL A 262 12.39 11.52 20.12
C VAL A 262 12.18 10.08 20.58
N ILE A 263 11.22 9.38 19.97
CA ILE A 263 10.94 7.97 20.24
C ILE A 263 11.51 7.14 19.09
N ILE A 264 12.60 6.42 19.36
CA ILE A 264 13.24 5.54 18.40
C ILE A 264 12.79 4.10 18.65
N THR A 265 12.24 3.44 17.64
CA THR A 265 11.86 2.03 17.71
C THR A 265 12.55 1.22 16.60
N ASN A 266 12.44 -0.09 16.67
CA ASN A 266 12.64 -0.95 15.50
C ASN A 266 11.48 -0.76 14.51
N PRO A 267 11.61 -1.23 13.25
CA PRO A 267 10.50 -1.25 12.32
C PRO A 267 9.26 -1.90 12.95
N LEU A 268 8.13 -1.21 12.86
CA LEU A 268 6.88 -1.66 13.45
C LEU A 268 6.16 -2.66 12.53
N PRO A 269 5.35 -3.58 13.08
CA PRO A 269 4.34 -4.31 12.33
C PRO A 269 3.39 -3.36 11.60
N TYR A 270 2.74 -3.84 10.54
CA TYR A 270 1.91 -3.01 9.66
C TYR A 270 0.77 -2.30 10.41
N ASP A 271 0.09 -2.99 11.30
CA ASP A 271 -1.00 -2.48 12.12
C ASP A 271 -0.56 -1.35 13.06
N GLN A 272 0.54 -1.57 13.80
CA GLN A 272 1.10 -0.54 14.69
C GLN A 272 1.65 0.65 13.88
N PHE A 273 2.29 0.39 12.72
CA PHE A 273 2.76 1.45 11.83
C PHE A 273 1.60 2.29 11.28
N THR A 274 0.51 1.65 10.87
CA THR A 274 -0.72 2.32 10.41
C THR A 274 -1.34 3.17 11.53
N LYS A 275 -1.44 2.63 12.75
CA LYS A 275 -1.91 3.40 13.93
C LYS A 275 -1.03 4.62 14.19
N LEU A 276 0.30 4.44 14.14
CA LEU A 276 1.26 5.54 14.35
C LEU A 276 1.11 6.61 13.25
N MET A 277 1.00 6.21 11.99
CA MET A 277 0.81 7.11 10.85
C MET A 277 -0.53 7.85 10.95
N ASN A 278 -1.60 7.17 11.36
CA ASN A 278 -2.91 7.81 11.57
C ASN A 278 -2.88 8.84 12.72
N ARG A 279 -2.07 8.60 13.77
CA ARG A 279 -1.88 9.54 14.89
C ARG A 279 -0.98 10.73 14.50
N ALA A 280 -0.13 10.60 13.49
CA ALA A 280 0.81 11.64 13.09
C ALA A 280 0.10 12.91 12.61
N SER A 281 0.69 14.08 12.91
CA SER A 281 0.31 15.36 12.31
C SER A 281 1.01 15.55 10.97
N VAL A 282 2.31 15.26 10.89
CA VAL A 282 3.12 15.38 9.67
C VAL A 282 3.92 14.11 9.48
N VAL A 283 4.11 13.71 8.24
CA VAL A 283 4.95 12.56 7.89
C VAL A 283 6.15 13.03 7.06
N VAL A 284 7.35 12.69 7.51
CA VAL A 284 8.62 12.96 6.82
C VAL A 284 9.21 11.61 6.41
N THR A 285 9.34 11.32 5.12
CA THR A 285 9.64 9.96 4.65
C THR A 285 10.43 9.92 3.35
N ASP A 286 11.16 8.82 3.12
CA ASP A 286 11.70 8.45 1.81
C ASP A 286 10.99 7.23 1.20
N SER A 287 9.94 6.71 1.88
CA SER A 287 9.20 5.52 1.47
C SER A 287 8.22 5.81 0.34
N GLY A 288 8.21 4.97 -0.69
CA GLY A 288 7.21 5.04 -1.76
C GLY A 288 5.78 4.73 -1.29
N GLY A 289 5.58 3.70 -0.47
CA GLY A 289 4.24 3.32 0.02
C GLY A 289 3.62 4.40 0.89
N VAL A 290 4.40 5.01 1.78
CA VAL A 290 3.92 6.08 2.67
C VAL A 290 3.44 7.31 1.91
N GLN A 291 3.99 7.59 0.71
CA GLN A 291 3.51 8.66 -0.18
C GLN A 291 2.09 8.41 -0.72
N GLU A 292 1.63 7.17 -0.74
CA GLU A 292 0.27 6.80 -1.14
C GLU A 292 -0.66 6.73 0.09
N GLU A 293 -0.16 6.14 1.18
CA GLU A 293 -0.92 5.80 2.37
C GLU A 293 -1.21 7.01 3.28
N ALA A 294 -0.19 7.81 3.61
CA ALA A 294 -0.36 8.92 4.55
C ALA A 294 -1.34 10.00 4.06
N PRO A 295 -1.36 10.39 2.77
CA PRO A 295 -2.37 11.29 2.23
C PRO A 295 -3.80 10.77 2.36
N ALA A 296 -4.02 9.45 2.30
CA ALA A 296 -5.34 8.85 2.49
C ALA A 296 -5.89 9.03 3.92
N LEU A 297 -5.00 9.30 4.86
CA LEU A 297 -5.33 9.63 6.24
C LEU A 297 -5.37 11.15 6.51
N GLY A 298 -5.31 11.97 5.46
CA GLY A 298 -5.28 13.44 5.57
C GLY A 298 -3.98 13.95 6.22
N LYS A 299 -2.85 13.27 6.02
CA LYS A 299 -1.57 13.67 6.60
C LYS A 299 -0.69 14.34 5.55
N PRO A 300 -0.20 15.58 5.79
CA PRO A 300 0.83 16.19 4.95
C PRO A 300 2.09 15.35 4.92
N VAL A 301 2.66 15.15 3.73
CA VAL A 301 3.85 14.30 3.53
C VAL A 301 5.00 15.11 2.93
N LEU A 302 6.12 15.13 3.62
CA LEU A 302 7.40 15.66 3.13
C LEU A 302 8.29 14.49 2.73
N VAL A 303 8.68 14.47 1.46
CA VAL A 303 9.45 13.34 0.89
C VAL A 303 10.90 13.73 0.76
N MET A 304 11.76 13.02 1.50
CA MET A 304 13.21 13.19 1.50
C MET A 304 13.86 12.51 0.28
N ARG A 305 13.44 12.96 -0.92
CA ARG A 305 13.96 12.50 -2.22
C ARG A 305 13.96 13.66 -3.22
N GLU A 306 14.86 13.59 -4.20
CA GLU A 306 14.86 14.53 -5.33
C GLU A 306 13.80 14.18 -6.38
N ASN A 307 13.49 12.91 -6.54
CA ASN A 307 12.53 12.39 -7.51
C ASN A 307 11.57 11.40 -6.87
N THR A 308 10.39 11.21 -7.48
CA THR A 308 9.41 10.19 -7.07
C THR A 308 8.80 9.52 -8.30
N GLU A 309 8.49 8.23 -8.17
CA GLU A 309 7.68 7.46 -9.13
C GLU A 309 6.18 7.76 -8.99
N ARG A 310 5.81 8.70 -8.13
CA ARG A 310 4.44 9.06 -7.73
C ARG A 310 4.15 10.55 -7.99
N PRO A 311 4.29 11.02 -9.24
CA PRO A 311 4.12 12.42 -9.58
C PRO A 311 2.71 12.94 -9.30
N GLU A 312 1.72 12.04 -9.29
CA GLU A 312 0.32 12.40 -9.04
C GLU A 312 0.11 12.98 -7.63
N ALA A 313 0.80 12.46 -6.60
CA ALA A 313 0.71 12.99 -5.23
C ALA A 313 1.31 14.40 -5.11
N VAL A 314 2.40 14.66 -5.84
CA VAL A 314 3.01 15.99 -5.89
C VAL A 314 2.09 16.97 -6.63
N ALA A 315 1.54 16.55 -7.77
CA ALA A 315 0.59 17.36 -8.55
C ALA A 315 -0.71 17.66 -7.78
N ALA A 316 -1.19 16.70 -7.00
CA ALA A 316 -2.37 16.87 -6.13
C ALA A 316 -2.10 17.74 -4.89
N GLY A 317 -0.83 18.02 -4.57
CA GLY A 317 -0.45 18.82 -3.41
C GLY A 317 -0.48 18.06 -2.07
N THR A 318 -0.70 16.75 -2.06
CA THR A 318 -0.70 15.92 -0.85
C THR A 318 0.71 15.61 -0.35
N VAL A 319 1.69 15.72 -1.26
CA VAL A 319 3.10 15.39 -1.04
C VAL A 319 3.99 16.52 -1.54
N LYS A 320 5.06 16.83 -0.81
CA LYS A 320 6.10 17.79 -1.23
C LYS A 320 7.48 17.14 -1.20
N LEU A 321 8.23 17.21 -2.30
CA LEU A 321 9.62 16.76 -2.34
C LEU A 321 10.51 17.79 -1.65
N VAL A 322 11.29 17.36 -0.64
CA VAL A 322 12.19 18.22 0.13
C VAL A 322 13.68 17.83 -0.03
N GLY A 323 13.97 16.73 -0.74
CA GLY A 323 15.34 16.23 -0.83
C GLY A 323 15.90 15.82 0.52
N THR A 324 17.22 15.72 0.59
CA THR A 324 17.96 15.35 1.80
C THR A 324 18.62 16.56 2.49
N ASP A 325 18.43 17.75 1.94
CA ASP A 325 19.00 19.00 2.49
C ASP A 325 18.39 19.33 3.85
N ARG A 326 19.26 19.47 4.85
CA ARG A 326 18.87 19.75 6.25
C ARG A 326 18.00 20.99 6.38
N GLN A 327 18.39 22.10 5.77
CA GLN A 327 17.68 23.38 5.94
C GLN A 327 16.29 23.30 5.33
N ARG A 328 16.15 22.62 4.19
CA ARG A 328 14.88 22.43 3.51
C ARG A 328 13.96 21.50 4.31
N ILE A 329 14.46 20.39 4.86
CA ILE A 329 13.68 19.50 5.74
C ILE A 329 13.16 20.28 6.94
N VAL A 330 14.04 21.05 7.60
CA VAL A 330 13.69 21.86 8.78
C VAL A 330 12.67 22.94 8.43
N SER A 331 12.91 23.72 7.37
CA SER A 331 12.02 24.83 7.00
C SER A 331 10.63 24.36 6.61
N GLU A 332 10.53 23.30 5.80
CA GLU A 332 9.24 22.77 5.34
C GLU A 332 8.45 22.06 6.44
N THR A 333 9.14 21.33 7.32
CA THR A 333 8.49 20.72 8.50
C THR A 333 7.99 21.82 9.45
N SER A 334 8.81 22.85 9.68
CA SER A 334 8.42 24.01 10.51
C SER A 334 7.22 24.74 9.92
N LEU A 335 7.17 24.94 8.60
CA LEU A 335 6.03 25.58 7.92
C LEU A 335 4.72 24.84 8.23
N LEU A 336 4.73 23.51 8.16
CA LEU A 336 3.55 22.68 8.44
C LEU A 336 3.18 22.68 9.94
N LEU A 337 4.15 22.83 10.84
CA LEU A 337 3.91 22.89 12.27
C LEU A 337 3.44 24.26 12.75
N ASP A 338 3.90 25.35 12.12
CA ASP A 338 3.69 26.71 12.57
C ASP A 338 2.55 27.45 11.84
N VAL A 339 2.23 27.04 10.60
CA VAL A 339 1.26 27.73 9.73
C VAL A 339 0.06 26.84 9.41
N PRO A 340 -1.07 26.99 10.12
CA PRO A 340 -2.26 26.16 9.92
C PRO A 340 -2.74 26.12 8.46
N ALA A 341 -2.72 27.24 7.76
CA ALA A 341 -3.15 27.29 6.35
C ALA A 341 -2.28 26.43 5.41
N ALA A 342 -0.96 26.32 5.68
CA ALA A 342 -0.08 25.45 4.94
C ALA A 342 -0.36 23.97 5.24
N TYR A 343 -0.61 23.67 6.50
CA TYR A 343 -1.02 22.33 6.92
C TYR A 343 -2.36 21.93 6.26
N ASP A 344 -3.39 22.77 6.39
CA ASP A 344 -4.73 22.50 5.89
C ASP A 344 -4.74 22.31 4.37
N ALA A 345 -3.94 23.09 3.64
CA ALA A 345 -3.81 22.97 2.20
C ALA A 345 -3.33 21.59 1.75
N MET A 346 -2.37 21.00 2.48
CA MET A 346 -1.87 19.65 2.18
C MET A 346 -2.77 18.55 2.76
N ALA A 347 -3.26 18.73 3.97
CA ALA A 347 -4.07 17.73 4.67
C ALA A 347 -5.44 17.48 4.00
N ASN A 348 -6.02 18.53 3.40
CA ASN A 348 -7.31 18.47 2.71
C ASN A 348 -7.18 18.24 1.20
N ALA A 349 -5.97 18.17 0.65
CA ALA A 349 -5.76 17.86 -0.76
C ALA A 349 -6.26 16.44 -1.09
N VAL A 350 -6.81 16.28 -2.29
CA VAL A 350 -7.43 15.02 -2.71
C VAL A 350 -6.37 13.95 -2.94
N ASN A 351 -6.53 12.79 -2.30
CA ASN A 351 -5.63 11.67 -2.54
C ASN A 351 -5.87 11.06 -3.93
N PRO A 352 -4.86 11.06 -4.83
CA PRO A 352 -5.01 10.54 -6.17
C PRO A 352 -4.98 9.01 -6.25
N TYR A 353 -4.67 8.31 -5.14
CA TYR A 353 -4.45 6.86 -5.15
C TYR A 353 -5.65 6.02 -4.73
N GLY A 354 -6.71 6.59 -4.21
CA GLY A 354 -7.90 5.80 -3.89
C GLY A 354 -8.80 6.41 -2.82
N ASP A 355 -9.98 5.83 -2.74
CA ASP A 355 -11.08 6.19 -1.84
C ASP A 355 -11.53 5.01 -0.94
N GLY A 356 -10.74 3.93 -0.88
CA GLY A 356 -11.05 2.72 -0.12
C GLY A 356 -12.07 1.78 -0.81
N ARG A 357 -12.30 1.94 -2.11
CA ARG A 357 -13.20 1.09 -2.91
C ARG A 357 -12.54 0.43 -4.09
N ALA A 358 -11.21 0.34 -4.08
CA ALA A 358 -10.45 -0.25 -5.19
C ALA A 358 -10.71 -1.76 -5.30
N ALA A 359 -10.83 -2.47 -4.20
CA ALA A 359 -11.17 -3.89 -4.19
C ALA A 359 -12.56 -4.16 -4.80
N HIS A 360 -13.57 -3.35 -4.44
CA HIS A 360 -14.91 -3.45 -5.00
C HIS A 360 -14.91 -3.23 -6.52
N ARG A 361 -14.20 -2.20 -7.02
CA ARG A 361 -14.05 -1.96 -8.46
C ARG A 361 -13.33 -3.10 -9.16
N SER A 362 -12.30 -3.65 -8.53
CA SER A 362 -11.53 -4.79 -9.05
C SER A 362 -12.41 -6.02 -9.21
N VAL A 363 -13.21 -6.37 -8.20
CA VAL A 363 -14.11 -7.53 -8.24
C VAL A 363 -15.25 -7.33 -9.25
N ALA A 364 -15.81 -6.12 -9.36
CA ALA A 364 -16.80 -5.79 -10.38
C ALA A 364 -16.23 -5.91 -11.81
N ALA A 365 -14.98 -5.48 -12.03
CA ALA A 365 -14.30 -5.64 -13.32
C ALA A 365 -14.00 -7.11 -13.66
N ILE A 366 -13.69 -7.94 -12.66
CA ILE A 366 -13.54 -9.39 -12.82
C ILE A 366 -14.90 -10.04 -13.12
N ALA A 367 -16.00 -9.57 -12.53
CA ALA A 367 -17.34 -10.05 -12.81
C ALA A 367 -17.73 -9.80 -14.28
N ASP A 368 -17.43 -8.63 -14.81
CA ASP A 368 -17.60 -8.30 -16.23
C ASP A 368 -16.73 -9.19 -17.12
N LEU A 369 -15.44 -9.37 -16.80
CA LEU A 369 -14.51 -10.22 -17.55
C LEU A 369 -14.99 -11.68 -17.63
N THR A 370 -15.63 -12.17 -16.58
CA THR A 370 -16.14 -13.56 -16.48
C THR A 370 -17.60 -13.71 -16.90
N GLY A 371 -18.29 -12.61 -17.21
CA GLY A 371 -19.68 -12.60 -17.67
C GLY A 371 -20.71 -12.87 -16.58
N VAL A 372 -20.35 -12.66 -15.30
CA VAL A 372 -21.27 -12.88 -14.15
C VAL A 372 -21.71 -11.56 -13.50
N GLY A 373 -21.38 -10.41 -14.09
CA GLY A 373 -21.79 -9.09 -13.63
C GLY A 373 -21.32 -7.97 -14.53
N GLU A 374 -21.50 -6.75 -14.08
CA GLU A 374 -21.13 -5.52 -14.81
C GLU A 374 -20.06 -4.73 -14.04
N ARG A 375 -19.31 -3.90 -14.77
CA ARG A 375 -18.37 -2.94 -14.19
C ARG A 375 -19.12 -1.85 -13.43
N VAL A 376 -18.47 -1.33 -12.39
CA VAL A 376 -18.86 -0.07 -11.76
C VAL A 376 -18.01 1.08 -12.35
N PRO A 377 -18.39 2.35 -12.14
CA PRO A 377 -17.61 3.49 -12.62
C PRO A 377 -16.15 3.43 -12.15
N ASP A 378 -15.25 3.85 -13.03
CA ASP A 378 -13.83 4.01 -12.75
C ASP A 378 -13.61 4.96 -11.58
N PHE A 379 -12.50 4.76 -10.85
CA PHE A 379 -12.06 5.70 -9.84
C PHE A 379 -11.65 7.03 -10.51
N ALA A 380 -12.26 8.11 -10.04
CA ALA A 380 -11.84 9.46 -10.33
C ALA A 380 -11.61 10.19 -9.00
N PRO A 381 -10.44 10.82 -8.78
CA PRO A 381 -10.25 11.70 -7.64
C PRO A 381 -11.31 12.80 -7.67
N LEU A 382 -11.96 13.06 -6.52
CA LEU A 382 -12.95 14.14 -6.43
C LEU A 382 -12.23 15.49 -6.69
N VAL A 383 -12.66 16.23 -7.70
CA VAL A 383 -12.22 17.60 -7.93
C VAL A 383 -12.99 18.49 -6.97
N GLU A 384 -12.34 19.50 -6.35
CA GLU A 384 -13.01 20.47 -5.46
C GLU A 384 -14.29 21.02 -6.10
N GLY A 385 -15.43 20.80 -5.43
CA GLY A 385 -16.75 21.31 -5.86
C GLY A 385 -17.90 20.31 -5.76
N GLU A 386 -17.64 19.00 -5.65
CA GLU A 386 -18.69 18.00 -5.44
C GLU A 386 -18.77 17.62 -3.96
N HIS A 387 -19.92 17.90 -3.35
CA HIS A 387 -20.22 17.69 -1.94
C HIS A 387 -19.78 16.32 -1.44
N LYS A 388 -19.03 16.30 -0.32
CA LYS A 388 -18.88 15.12 0.54
C LYS A 388 -20.28 14.62 0.91
N GLN A 389 -20.77 13.59 0.25
CA GLN A 389 -21.89 12.83 0.78
C GLN A 389 -21.36 12.10 2.02
N GLU A 390 -21.85 12.51 3.18
CA GLU A 390 -21.63 11.88 4.47
C GLU A 390 -21.92 10.39 4.38
N PHE A 391 -20.89 9.58 4.52
CA PHE A 391 -21.07 8.17 4.81
C PHE A 391 -21.47 8.06 6.29
N ALA A 392 -22.79 8.04 6.56
CA ALA A 392 -23.32 7.66 7.84
C ALA A 392 -22.96 6.19 8.08
N VAL A 393 -22.01 5.99 8.97
CA VAL A 393 -21.81 4.69 9.63
C VAL A 393 -23.14 4.34 10.29
N GLY A 394 -23.73 3.20 9.88
CA GLY A 394 -25.03 2.77 10.30
C GLY A 394 -25.17 2.80 11.84
N GLN A 395 -26.08 3.62 12.32
CA GLN A 395 -26.52 3.58 13.71
C GLN A 395 -27.17 2.22 13.99
N PRO A 396 -26.95 1.64 15.18
CA PRO A 396 -27.65 0.41 15.56
C PRO A 396 -29.14 0.68 15.61
N VAL A 397 -29.91 -0.16 14.94
CA VAL A 397 -31.37 -0.15 15.02
C VAL A 397 -31.76 -0.51 16.47
N GLU A 398 -32.17 0.50 17.25
CA GLU A 398 -32.86 0.29 18.51
C GLU A 398 -34.19 -0.40 18.20
N ARG A 399 -34.32 -1.67 18.54
CA ARG A 399 -35.59 -2.35 18.61
C ARG A 399 -36.38 -1.79 19.80
N SER A 400 -37.39 -0.99 19.52
CA SER A 400 -38.36 -0.55 20.53
C SER A 400 -39.09 -1.76 21.12
N ARG A 401 -38.93 -1.94 22.42
CA ARG A 401 -39.82 -2.78 23.24
C ARG A 401 -41.15 -2.06 23.42
N SER A 402 -42.12 -2.38 22.59
CA SER A 402 -43.54 -2.17 22.92
C SER A 402 -44.35 -3.07 22.01
N ASP A 403 -44.75 -4.23 22.54
CA ASP A 403 -46.02 -4.93 22.27
C ASP A 403 -45.98 -6.31 22.92
N LEU A 404 -46.12 -6.27 24.22
CA LEU A 404 -46.58 -7.43 25.01
C LEU A 404 -47.43 -6.88 26.15
N VAL A 405 -48.74 -6.79 25.94
CA VAL A 405 -49.78 -6.96 26.99
C VAL A 405 -51.11 -7.20 26.28
N SER A 406 -51.51 -8.43 26.28
CA SER A 406 -52.75 -9.05 26.86
C SER A 406 -54.12 -8.73 26.22
N PRO A 407 -55.16 -9.58 26.45
CA PRO A 407 -55.27 -10.75 27.29
C PRO A 407 -55.34 -12.07 26.54
#